data_75babb62ae5684498ed5afe1562f47a3
#
_entry.id   75babb62ae5684498ed5afe1562f47a3
#
_cell.length_a   1.000
_cell.length_b   1.000
_cell.length_c   1.000
_cell.angle_alpha   90.00
_cell.angle_beta   90.00
_cell.angle_gamma   90.00
#
_symmetry.space_group_name_H-M   'P 1'
#
loop_
_entity.id
_entity.type
_entity.pdbx_description
1 polymer ?
#
loop_
_entity_poly.entity_id
_entity_poly.type
_entity_poly.pdbx_seq_one_letter_code
_entity_poly.pdbx_strand_id
1 'polypeptide(L)'
;MSMRPIVALLLCCVAPALFAAPPTRIEASYDISTKGIKVAEIKERFIRTGSQYRIESITKPVGLLALFKPDTLQVVSEGTITKQGLRPLHFLYKRSQETIKNTAADFDWKQSTLMLSDRYGQRFEPLPAGTQDRLSVQYQFRYMSFLRDRKDVTVHITNGSKIDKRQYLIHPRQTLDVPLGTLETLYLSTPPQETAWKTEIWLSTENGNFPCKIVLTEDNGDQLTQVLTALSITQ
;
A
#
# COMPACT_ATOMS: atom_id res chain seq x y z
N MET A 1 62.03 -27.58 29.64
CA MET A 1 61.33 -26.35 29.19
C MET A 1 60.05 -26.74 28.50
N SER A 2 58.94 -26.61 29.21
CA SER A 2 57.61 -27.03 28.69
C SER A 2 56.85 -25.78 28.22
N MET A 3 56.63 -25.68 26.88
CA MET A 3 55.80 -24.66 26.26
C MET A 3 54.34 -25.04 26.37
N ARG A 4 53.55 -24.27 27.13
CA ARG A 4 52.08 -24.38 27.18
C ARG A 4 51.46 -23.58 26.03
N PRO A 5 50.55 -24.14 25.21
CA PRO A 5 49.84 -23.38 24.22
C PRO A 5 48.74 -22.54 24.84
N ILE A 6 48.72 -21.24 24.57
CA ILE A 6 47.65 -20.31 24.89
C ILE A 6 46.54 -20.49 23.86
N VAL A 7 45.40 -21.08 24.27
CA VAL A 7 44.19 -21.13 23.44
C VAL A 7 43.48 -19.81 23.59
N ALA A 8 43.52 -18.96 22.56
CA ALA A 8 42.74 -17.75 22.48
C ALA A 8 41.31 -18.09 22.08
N LEU A 9 40.36 -17.95 23.06
CA LEU A 9 38.94 -18.13 22.84
C LEU A 9 38.40 -16.90 22.10
N LEU A 10 38.11 -17.02 20.80
CA LEU A 10 37.47 -15.97 20.00
C LEU A 10 35.98 -15.94 20.35
N LEU A 11 35.57 -14.97 21.17
CA LEU A 11 34.16 -14.72 21.50
C LEU A 11 33.51 -14.02 20.32
N CYS A 12 32.80 -14.77 19.44
CA CYS A 12 31.95 -14.21 18.37
C CYS A 12 30.74 -13.55 19.02
N CYS A 13 30.74 -12.22 19.18
CA CYS A 13 29.56 -11.44 19.52
C CYS A 13 28.58 -11.46 18.35
N VAL A 14 27.61 -12.36 18.37
CA VAL A 14 26.42 -12.30 17.48
C VAL A 14 25.55 -11.16 18.00
N ALA A 15 25.67 -9.98 17.40
CA ALA A 15 24.75 -8.88 17.66
C ALA A 15 23.34 -9.30 17.18
N PRO A 16 22.31 -9.27 18.04
CA PRO A 16 20.95 -9.51 17.59
C PRO A 16 20.59 -8.43 16.57
N ALA A 17 20.11 -8.84 15.38
CA ALA A 17 19.53 -7.92 14.43
C ALA A 17 18.32 -7.26 15.11
N LEU A 18 18.47 -5.99 15.49
CA LEU A 18 17.35 -5.17 15.97
C LEU A 18 16.40 -4.99 14.79
N PHE A 19 15.37 -5.84 14.70
CA PHE A 19 14.21 -5.53 13.87
C PHE A 19 13.56 -4.28 14.47
N ALA A 20 13.65 -3.16 13.78
CA ALA A 20 12.94 -1.95 14.17
C ALA A 20 11.45 -2.30 14.37
N ALA A 21 10.89 -1.90 15.52
CA ALA A 21 9.47 -2.13 15.79
C ALA A 21 8.63 -1.51 14.67
N PRO A 22 7.51 -2.14 14.28
CA PRO A 22 6.62 -1.54 13.30
C PRO A 22 6.17 -0.15 13.74
N PRO A 23 6.07 0.84 12.83
CA PRO A 23 5.73 2.21 13.20
C PRO A 23 4.37 2.27 13.94
N THR A 24 4.26 3.21 14.87
CA THR A 24 3.00 3.48 15.58
C THR A 24 2.11 4.45 14.79
N ARG A 25 2.73 5.33 13.99
CA ARG A 25 2.01 6.31 13.18
C ARG A 25 2.76 6.58 11.88
N ILE A 26 2.01 6.67 10.79
CA ILE A 26 2.50 7.18 9.50
C ILE A 26 1.51 8.25 9.04
N GLU A 27 2.02 9.39 8.63
CA GLU A 27 1.25 10.43 7.94
C GLU A 27 1.91 10.68 6.59
N ALA A 28 1.09 10.63 5.53
CA ALA A 28 1.53 10.83 4.17
C ALA A 28 0.60 11.80 3.45
N SER A 29 1.15 12.61 2.57
CA SER A 29 0.39 13.46 1.66
C SER A 29 0.82 13.18 0.23
N TYR A 30 -0.16 13.20 -0.68
CA TYR A 30 0.10 13.00 -2.10
C TYR A 30 -0.64 14.03 -2.93
N ASP A 31 -0.04 14.38 -4.07
CA ASP A 31 -0.71 15.07 -5.15
C ASP A 31 -1.18 14.06 -6.20
N ILE A 32 -2.39 14.26 -6.69
CA ILE A 32 -2.92 13.54 -7.86
C ILE A 32 -2.94 14.48 -9.04
N SER A 33 -2.37 14.02 -10.15
CA SER A 33 -2.37 14.75 -11.41
C SER A 33 -2.83 13.88 -12.58
N THR A 34 -3.41 14.51 -13.57
CA THR A 34 -3.70 13.93 -14.90
C THR A 34 -3.25 14.91 -15.96
N LYS A 35 -2.60 14.41 -17.02
CA LYS A 35 -2.06 15.25 -18.12
C LYS A 35 -1.17 16.42 -17.61
N GLY A 36 -0.43 16.16 -16.51
CA GLY A 36 0.44 17.18 -15.89
C GLY A 36 -0.27 18.23 -15.01
N ILE A 37 -1.60 18.17 -14.88
CA ILE A 37 -2.39 19.11 -14.07
C ILE A 37 -2.76 18.44 -12.75
N LYS A 38 -2.44 19.09 -11.63
CA LYS A 38 -2.88 18.66 -10.30
C LYS A 38 -4.40 18.81 -10.19
N VAL A 39 -5.08 17.72 -9.83
CA VAL A 39 -6.55 17.65 -9.76
C VAL A 39 -7.06 17.31 -8.37
N ALA A 40 -6.24 16.68 -7.52
CA ALA A 40 -6.64 16.37 -6.15
C ALA A 40 -5.43 16.26 -5.23
N GLU A 41 -5.71 16.26 -3.92
CA GLU A 41 -4.76 15.96 -2.84
C GLU A 41 -5.27 14.81 -2.02
N ILE A 42 -4.35 13.95 -1.57
CA ILE A 42 -4.62 12.88 -0.62
C ILE A 42 -3.90 13.19 0.68
N LYS A 43 -4.59 13.00 1.80
CA LYS A 43 -4.00 12.91 3.14
C LYS A 43 -4.29 11.54 3.72
N GLU A 44 -3.24 10.84 4.10
CA GLU A 44 -3.32 9.50 4.69
C GLU A 44 -2.77 9.49 6.09
N ARG A 45 -3.40 8.71 6.95
CA ARG A 45 -2.96 8.45 8.31
C ARG A 45 -3.08 6.97 8.63
N PHE A 46 -1.97 6.37 9.01
CA PHE A 46 -1.91 5.04 9.61
C PHE A 46 -1.68 5.20 11.11
N ILE A 47 -2.45 4.49 11.94
CA ILE A 47 -2.28 4.41 13.40
C ILE A 47 -2.26 2.93 13.78
N ARG A 48 -1.29 2.56 14.64
CA ARG A 48 -1.22 1.26 15.28
C ARG A 48 -1.46 1.39 16.78
N THR A 49 -2.35 0.55 17.32
CA THR A 49 -2.60 0.42 18.74
C THR A 49 -2.49 -1.06 19.12
N GLY A 50 -1.38 -1.42 19.77
CA GLY A 50 -1.06 -2.83 20.00
C GLY A 50 -0.90 -3.61 18.69
N SER A 51 -1.73 -4.65 18.50
CA SER A 51 -1.79 -5.44 17.27
C SER A 51 -2.85 -4.96 16.29
N GLN A 52 -3.58 -3.90 16.58
CA GLN A 52 -4.60 -3.35 15.67
C GLN A 52 -4.03 -2.20 14.85
N TYR A 53 -4.56 -2.02 13.64
CA TYR A 53 -4.28 -0.86 12.81
C TYR A 53 -5.57 -0.22 12.28
N ARG A 54 -5.47 1.08 12.04
CA ARG A 54 -6.43 1.86 11.25
C ARG A 54 -5.68 2.72 10.26
N ILE A 55 -6.06 2.64 8.99
CA ILE A 55 -5.60 3.51 7.92
C ILE A 55 -6.78 4.31 7.43
N GLU A 56 -6.60 5.61 7.31
CA GLU A 56 -7.59 6.52 6.74
C GLU A 56 -6.94 7.35 5.64
N SER A 57 -7.60 7.42 4.49
CA SER A 57 -7.19 8.21 3.33
C SER A 57 -8.33 9.13 2.93
N ILE A 58 -8.05 10.43 2.85
CA ILE A 58 -9.01 11.45 2.44
C ILE A 58 -8.48 12.11 1.18
N THR A 59 -9.21 11.96 0.07
CA THR A 59 -8.92 12.63 -1.20
C THR A 59 -9.87 13.80 -1.39
N LYS A 60 -9.31 14.98 -1.65
CA LYS A 60 -10.07 16.20 -1.96
C LYS A 60 -9.69 16.73 -3.33
N PRO A 61 -10.66 17.03 -4.20
CA PRO A 61 -10.36 17.70 -5.46
C PRO A 61 -9.81 19.11 -5.21
N VAL A 62 -8.96 19.59 -6.12
CA VAL A 62 -8.38 20.95 -6.09
C VAL A 62 -8.55 21.65 -7.44
N GLY A 63 -8.30 22.95 -7.45
CA GLY A 63 -8.40 23.77 -8.68
C GLY A 63 -9.80 23.76 -9.29
N LEU A 64 -9.87 23.71 -10.61
CA LEU A 64 -11.14 23.70 -11.35
C LEU A 64 -11.99 22.48 -11.00
N LEU A 65 -11.38 21.31 -10.73
CA LEU A 65 -12.14 20.12 -10.38
C LEU A 65 -12.93 20.32 -9.06
N ALA A 66 -12.38 21.04 -8.11
CA ALA A 66 -13.08 21.35 -6.84
C ALA A 66 -14.35 22.18 -7.04
N LEU A 67 -14.38 23.03 -8.09
CA LEU A 67 -15.53 23.86 -8.40
C LEU A 67 -16.66 23.08 -9.09
N PHE A 68 -16.29 22.19 -10.03
CA PHE A 68 -17.27 21.47 -10.85
C PHE A 68 -17.66 20.10 -10.25
N LYS A 69 -16.77 19.49 -9.47
CA LYS A 69 -16.98 18.17 -8.87
C LYS A 69 -16.37 18.12 -7.46
N PRO A 70 -16.98 18.79 -6.46
CA PRO A 70 -16.46 18.88 -5.10
C PRO A 70 -16.67 17.58 -4.30
N ASP A 71 -16.37 16.43 -4.90
CA ASP A 71 -16.62 15.12 -4.31
C ASP A 71 -15.41 14.64 -3.50
N THR A 72 -15.55 14.65 -2.18
CA THR A 72 -14.52 14.12 -1.27
C THR A 72 -14.64 12.61 -1.18
N LEU A 73 -13.50 11.92 -1.30
CA LEU A 73 -13.41 10.49 -1.12
C LEU A 73 -12.75 10.18 0.22
N GLN A 74 -13.40 9.37 1.04
CA GLN A 74 -12.85 8.79 2.26
C GLN A 74 -12.69 7.27 2.07
N VAL A 75 -11.49 6.77 2.35
CA VAL A 75 -11.21 5.33 2.36
C VAL A 75 -10.67 4.96 3.75
N VAL A 76 -11.19 3.88 4.33
CA VAL A 76 -10.76 3.37 5.62
C VAL A 76 -10.45 1.89 5.51
N SER A 77 -9.34 1.47 6.09
CA SER A 77 -8.97 0.08 6.29
C SER A 77 -8.63 -0.16 7.75
N GLU A 78 -9.25 -1.13 8.36
CA GLU A 78 -9.01 -1.53 9.76
C GLU A 78 -8.74 -3.00 9.84
N GLY A 79 -7.87 -3.40 10.78
CA GLY A 79 -7.55 -4.80 10.96
C GLY A 79 -6.48 -5.04 12.01
N THR A 80 -5.79 -6.15 11.87
CA THR A 80 -4.72 -6.57 12.78
C THR A 80 -3.39 -6.66 12.04
N ILE A 81 -2.30 -6.51 12.78
CA ILE A 81 -0.93 -6.71 12.32
C ILE A 81 -0.48 -8.09 12.78
N THR A 82 -0.03 -8.91 11.85
CA THR A 82 0.49 -10.26 12.08
C THR A 82 1.96 -10.33 11.70
N LYS A 83 2.58 -11.50 11.86
CA LYS A 83 3.95 -11.74 11.36
C LYS A 83 4.06 -11.61 9.83
N GLN A 84 2.96 -11.81 9.09
CA GLN A 84 2.88 -11.66 7.63
C GLN A 84 2.53 -10.24 7.18
N GLY A 85 2.31 -9.32 8.12
CA GLY A 85 1.91 -7.94 7.87
C GLY A 85 0.45 -7.67 8.19
N LEU A 86 -0.18 -6.80 7.42
CA LEU A 86 -1.54 -6.38 7.64
C LEU A 86 -2.55 -7.48 7.30
N ARG A 87 -3.53 -7.62 8.17
CA ARG A 87 -4.67 -8.54 8.01
C ARG A 87 -5.96 -7.73 8.17
N PRO A 88 -6.53 -7.23 7.05
CA PRO A 88 -7.74 -6.42 7.08
C PRO A 88 -8.92 -7.17 7.71
N LEU A 89 -9.78 -6.43 8.41
CA LEU A 89 -11.05 -6.90 8.96
C LEU A 89 -12.22 -6.12 8.36
N HIS A 90 -12.04 -4.82 8.17
CA HIS A 90 -13.05 -3.93 7.62
C HIS A 90 -12.43 -2.97 6.62
N PHE A 91 -13.12 -2.79 5.50
CA PHE A 91 -12.78 -1.83 4.47
C PHE A 91 -14.01 -1.00 4.12
N LEU A 92 -13.81 0.30 3.95
CA LEU A 92 -14.86 1.24 3.60
C LEU A 92 -14.36 2.24 2.55
N TYR A 93 -15.15 2.43 1.51
CA TYR A 93 -14.94 3.43 0.47
C TYR A 93 -16.19 4.30 0.40
N LYS A 94 -16.07 5.58 0.74
CA LYS A 94 -17.18 6.54 0.77
C LYS A 94 -16.87 7.75 -0.07
N ARG A 95 -17.86 8.17 -0.86
CA ARG A 95 -17.88 9.42 -1.60
C ARG A 95 -18.92 10.35 -1.00
N SER A 96 -18.61 11.64 -0.92
CA SER A 96 -19.50 12.62 -0.30
C SER A 96 -20.71 12.95 -1.18
N GLN A 97 -20.57 12.90 -2.51
CA GLN A 97 -21.62 13.25 -3.47
C GLN A 97 -22.17 12.00 -4.19
N GLU A 98 -21.32 11.17 -4.73
CA GLU A 98 -21.72 9.98 -5.50
C GLU A 98 -21.90 8.75 -4.59
N THR A 99 -22.81 8.81 -3.62
CA THR A 99 -22.98 7.75 -2.59
C THR A 99 -23.34 6.39 -3.14
N ILE A 100 -23.92 6.31 -4.34
CA ILE A 100 -24.20 5.06 -5.05
C ILE A 100 -22.93 4.27 -5.40
N LYS A 101 -21.75 4.93 -5.40
CA LYS A 101 -20.46 4.30 -5.62
C LYS A 101 -19.76 3.86 -4.32
N ASN A 102 -20.42 4.01 -3.19
CA ASN A 102 -19.87 3.54 -1.91
C ASN A 102 -19.78 2.03 -1.92
N THR A 103 -18.68 1.53 -1.36
CA THR A 103 -18.44 0.09 -1.22
C THR A 103 -17.84 -0.23 0.14
N ALA A 104 -18.03 -1.46 0.60
CA ALA A 104 -17.44 -1.96 1.82
C ALA A 104 -17.07 -3.44 1.70
N ALA A 105 -16.16 -3.89 2.55
CA ALA A 105 -15.84 -5.29 2.68
C ALA A 105 -15.58 -5.67 4.14
N ASP A 106 -16.12 -6.82 4.57
CA ASP A 106 -15.86 -7.42 5.87
C ASP A 106 -15.20 -8.77 5.68
N PHE A 107 -14.08 -9.00 6.38
CA PHE A 107 -13.20 -10.14 6.20
C PHE A 107 -13.39 -11.14 7.34
N ASP A 108 -14.03 -12.26 7.09
CA ASP A 108 -14.07 -13.39 8.03
C ASP A 108 -12.96 -14.41 7.71
N TRP A 109 -11.83 -14.22 8.35
CA TRP A 109 -10.68 -15.10 8.18
C TRP A 109 -10.86 -16.49 8.79
N LYS A 110 -11.80 -16.67 9.72
CA LYS A 110 -12.08 -17.98 10.34
C LYS A 110 -12.88 -18.86 9.37
N GLN A 111 -13.84 -18.24 8.71
CA GLN A 111 -14.68 -18.93 7.72
C GLN A 111 -14.13 -18.83 6.29
N SER A 112 -13.03 -18.10 6.08
CA SER A 112 -12.44 -17.81 4.76
C SER A 112 -13.47 -17.20 3.81
N THR A 113 -14.27 -16.25 4.32
CA THR A 113 -15.37 -15.61 3.59
C THR A 113 -15.20 -14.11 3.62
N LEU A 114 -15.42 -13.45 2.49
CA LEU A 114 -15.44 -12.01 2.32
C LEU A 114 -16.86 -11.55 2.00
N MET A 115 -17.43 -10.70 2.84
CA MET A 115 -18.67 -10.01 2.54
C MET A 115 -18.36 -8.73 1.77
N LEU A 116 -18.86 -8.61 0.56
CA LEU A 116 -18.76 -7.42 -0.28
C LEU A 116 -20.09 -6.68 -0.28
N SER A 117 -20.03 -5.34 -0.21
CA SER A 117 -21.22 -4.49 -0.19
C SER A 117 -21.05 -3.35 -1.18
N ASP A 118 -21.98 -3.22 -2.12
CA ASP A 118 -22.01 -2.16 -3.13
C ASP A 118 -23.45 -1.80 -3.50
N ARG A 119 -23.63 -1.01 -4.55
CA ARG A 119 -24.96 -0.56 -5.03
C ARG A 119 -25.95 -1.69 -5.37
N TYR A 120 -25.48 -2.90 -5.55
CA TYR A 120 -26.29 -4.07 -5.85
C TYR A 120 -26.65 -4.90 -4.61
N GLY A 121 -26.20 -4.46 -3.42
CA GLY A 121 -26.42 -5.13 -2.15
C GLY A 121 -25.18 -5.86 -1.63
N GLN A 122 -25.43 -6.80 -0.73
CA GLN A 122 -24.39 -7.60 -0.10
C GLN A 122 -24.28 -8.98 -0.77
N ARG A 123 -23.04 -9.48 -0.88
CA ARG A 123 -22.75 -10.82 -1.33
C ARG A 123 -21.51 -11.38 -0.65
N PHE A 124 -21.43 -12.69 -0.60
CA PHE A 124 -20.31 -13.41 -0.01
C PHE A 124 -19.47 -14.04 -1.12
N GLU A 125 -18.16 -13.90 -0.98
CA GLU A 125 -17.15 -14.44 -1.87
C GLU A 125 -16.11 -15.22 -1.07
N PRO A 126 -15.43 -16.22 -1.66
CA PRO A 126 -14.27 -16.83 -1.02
C PRO A 126 -13.20 -15.78 -0.69
N LEU A 127 -12.58 -15.89 0.49
CA LEU A 127 -11.50 -15.02 0.95
C LEU A 127 -10.14 -15.72 0.79
N PRO A 128 -9.40 -15.48 -0.29
CA PRO A 128 -8.05 -16.03 -0.46
C PRO A 128 -7.11 -15.56 0.65
N ALA A 129 -6.16 -16.42 1.05
CA ALA A 129 -5.17 -16.07 2.05
C ALA A 129 -4.35 -14.84 1.63
N GLY A 130 -4.11 -13.92 2.58
CA GLY A 130 -3.33 -12.71 2.33
C GLY A 130 -4.04 -11.62 1.54
N THR A 131 -5.36 -11.76 1.28
CA THR A 131 -6.15 -10.71 0.62
C THR A 131 -6.03 -9.39 1.35
N GLN A 132 -5.80 -8.33 0.60
CA GLN A 132 -5.75 -6.95 1.06
C GLN A 132 -6.94 -6.17 0.50
N ASP A 133 -7.28 -5.05 1.11
CA ASP A 133 -8.06 -4.02 0.44
C ASP A 133 -7.14 -3.05 -0.32
N ARG A 134 -7.74 -2.19 -1.15
CA ARG A 134 -6.99 -1.25 -1.99
C ARG A 134 -6.17 -0.21 -1.22
N LEU A 135 -6.43 0.00 0.08
CA LEU A 135 -5.67 0.91 0.93
C LEU A 135 -4.60 0.15 1.72
N SER A 136 -4.97 -0.98 2.35
CA SER A 136 -4.04 -1.77 3.14
C SER A 136 -2.89 -2.34 2.29
N VAL A 137 -3.11 -2.67 1.01
CA VAL A 137 -2.05 -3.20 0.13
C VAL A 137 -0.86 -2.25 0.00
N GLN A 138 -1.09 -0.95 0.00
CA GLN A 138 -0.03 0.05 -0.09
C GLN A 138 0.90 0.00 1.14
N TYR A 139 0.33 -0.22 2.30
CA TYR A 139 1.07 -0.37 3.56
C TYR A 139 1.64 -1.78 3.73
N GLN A 140 1.01 -2.80 3.11
CA GLN A 140 1.48 -4.18 3.14
C GLN A 140 2.86 -4.35 2.50
N PHE A 141 3.23 -3.56 1.50
CA PHE A 141 4.56 -3.62 0.88
C PHE A 141 5.70 -3.42 1.90
N ARG A 142 5.46 -2.72 2.99
CA ARG A 142 6.43 -2.54 4.09
C ARG A 142 6.80 -3.85 4.79
N TYR A 143 5.91 -4.82 4.78
CA TYR A 143 6.09 -6.15 5.38
C TYR A 143 6.63 -7.18 4.37
N MET A 144 6.84 -6.79 3.13
CA MET A 144 7.32 -7.65 2.06
C MET A 144 8.80 -7.40 1.76
N SER A 145 9.69 -7.66 2.74
CA SER A 145 11.15 -7.50 2.56
C SER A 145 11.72 -8.36 1.43
N PHE A 146 11.06 -9.49 1.14
CA PHE A 146 11.42 -10.44 0.08
C PHE A 146 11.22 -9.90 -1.35
N LEU A 147 10.55 -8.76 -1.55
CA LEU A 147 10.33 -8.19 -2.89
C LEU A 147 11.63 -7.95 -3.64
N ARG A 148 12.72 -7.64 -2.94
CA ARG A 148 14.03 -7.38 -3.54
C ARG A 148 14.63 -8.59 -4.26
N ASP A 149 14.24 -9.80 -3.85
CA ASP A 149 14.81 -11.06 -4.30
C ASP A 149 13.84 -11.84 -5.20
N ARG A 150 12.73 -11.21 -5.60
CA ARG A 150 11.69 -11.80 -6.44
C ARG A 150 11.60 -11.10 -7.79
N LYS A 151 11.12 -11.85 -8.80
CA LYS A 151 10.83 -11.31 -10.14
C LYS A 151 9.41 -10.79 -10.25
N ASP A 152 8.53 -11.32 -9.43
CA ASP A 152 7.14 -10.91 -9.37
C ASP A 152 6.54 -11.13 -7.97
N VAL A 153 5.38 -10.53 -7.77
CA VAL A 153 4.51 -10.76 -6.61
C VAL A 153 3.07 -10.77 -7.05
N THR A 154 2.30 -11.70 -6.51
CA THR A 154 0.85 -11.77 -6.72
C THR A 154 0.14 -11.44 -5.42
N VAL A 155 -0.86 -10.56 -5.48
CA VAL A 155 -1.71 -10.16 -4.36
C VAL A 155 -3.18 -10.24 -4.76
N HIS A 156 -4.04 -10.61 -3.81
CA HIS A 156 -5.49 -10.49 -3.96
C HIS A 156 -5.92 -9.18 -3.33
N ILE A 157 -6.68 -8.36 -4.08
CA ILE A 157 -7.06 -7.02 -3.64
C ILE A 157 -8.56 -6.85 -3.85
N THR A 158 -9.26 -6.42 -2.79
CA THR A 158 -10.66 -6.00 -2.91
C THR A 158 -10.79 -4.48 -2.90
N ASN A 159 -11.76 -4.00 -3.66
CA ASN A 159 -12.24 -2.61 -3.63
C ASN A 159 -13.60 -2.48 -2.94
N GLY A 160 -14.06 -3.53 -2.23
CA GLY A 160 -15.38 -3.60 -1.60
C GLY A 160 -16.49 -4.06 -2.53
N SER A 161 -16.24 -4.11 -3.85
CA SER A 161 -17.20 -4.56 -4.86
C SER A 161 -16.77 -5.85 -5.57
N LYS A 162 -15.49 -6.19 -5.57
CA LYS A 162 -14.94 -7.43 -6.15
C LYS A 162 -13.58 -7.73 -5.55
N ILE A 163 -13.09 -8.94 -5.80
CA ILE A 163 -11.70 -9.34 -5.53
C ILE A 163 -11.00 -9.50 -6.88
N ASP A 164 -9.87 -8.83 -7.04
CA ASP A 164 -8.98 -8.99 -8.19
C ASP A 164 -7.68 -9.69 -7.75
N LYS A 165 -7.23 -10.66 -8.54
CA LYS A 165 -5.88 -11.20 -8.44
C LYS A 165 -4.96 -10.33 -9.28
N ARG A 166 -3.99 -9.64 -8.64
CA ARG A 166 -3.06 -8.73 -9.29
C ARG A 166 -1.65 -9.30 -9.21
N GLN A 167 -1.01 -9.46 -10.37
CA GLN A 167 0.41 -9.76 -10.48
C GLN A 167 1.17 -8.47 -10.79
N TYR A 168 2.29 -8.26 -10.09
CA TYR A 168 3.23 -7.19 -10.37
C TYR A 168 4.59 -7.79 -10.70
N LEU A 169 5.15 -7.41 -11.83
CA LEU A 169 6.55 -7.64 -12.17
C LEU A 169 7.42 -6.69 -11.36
N ILE A 170 8.51 -7.19 -10.82
CA ILE A 170 9.46 -6.43 -10.03
C ILE A 170 10.67 -6.15 -10.89
N HIS A 171 11.00 -4.88 -11.06
CA HIS A 171 12.10 -4.40 -11.89
C HIS A 171 13.30 -4.01 -11.03
N PRO A 172 14.51 -3.90 -11.62
CA PRO A 172 15.68 -3.40 -10.93
C PRO A 172 15.43 -2.06 -10.24
N ARG A 173 16.21 -1.79 -9.20
CA ARG A 173 16.17 -0.49 -8.51
C ARG A 173 16.43 0.66 -9.47
N GLN A 174 15.74 1.74 -9.24
CA GLN A 174 15.91 2.98 -9.99
C GLN A 174 15.72 4.18 -9.07
N THR A 175 16.41 5.25 -9.42
CA THR A 175 16.28 6.53 -8.73
C THR A 175 15.06 7.26 -9.27
N LEU A 176 14.29 7.89 -8.39
CA LEU A 176 13.11 8.68 -8.73
C LEU A 176 13.12 10.01 -8.01
N ASP A 177 12.93 11.11 -8.77
CA ASP A 177 12.74 12.43 -8.21
C ASP A 177 11.26 12.65 -7.87
N VAL A 178 10.99 12.99 -6.62
CA VAL A 178 9.68 13.38 -6.09
C VAL A 178 9.82 14.66 -5.26
N PRO A 179 8.73 15.33 -4.86
CA PRO A 179 8.82 16.56 -4.05
C PRO A 179 9.60 16.42 -2.72
N LEU A 180 9.71 15.20 -2.18
CA LEU A 180 10.53 14.90 -1.01
C LEU A 180 12.04 14.86 -1.29
N GLY A 181 12.45 14.84 -2.55
CA GLY A 181 13.83 14.68 -2.98
C GLY A 181 14.00 13.46 -3.90
N THR A 182 15.27 13.11 -4.15
CA THR A 182 15.65 11.95 -4.95
C THR A 182 15.63 10.69 -4.08
N LEU A 183 14.82 9.69 -4.44
CA LEU A 183 14.63 8.46 -3.68
C LEU A 183 15.09 7.24 -4.47
N GLU A 184 15.78 6.32 -3.79
CA GLU A 184 16.00 4.96 -4.30
C GLU A 184 14.70 4.16 -4.22
N THR A 185 14.27 3.59 -5.35
CA THR A 185 12.98 2.91 -5.45
C THR A 185 13.08 1.51 -6.02
N LEU A 186 12.17 0.65 -5.59
CA LEU A 186 11.83 -0.59 -6.25
C LEU A 186 10.62 -0.33 -7.15
N TYR A 187 10.74 -0.63 -8.43
CA TYR A 187 9.67 -0.40 -9.40
C TYR A 187 8.87 -1.67 -9.66
N LEU A 188 7.55 -1.58 -9.53
CA LEU A 188 6.59 -2.64 -9.80
C LEU A 188 5.65 -2.22 -10.93
N SER A 189 5.35 -3.14 -11.85
CA SER A 189 4.35 -2.90 -12.89
C SER A 189 3.48 -4.12 -13.12
N THR A 190 2.21 -3.93 -13.47
CA THR A 190 1.39 -5.03 -13.98
C THR A 190 1.98 -5.54 -15.29
N PRO A 191 1.89 -6.87 -15.58
CA PRO A 191 2.32 -7.41 -16.85
C PRO A 191 1.62 -6.71 -18.03
N PRO A 192 2.27 -6.62 -19.20
CA PRO A 192 1.62 -6.16 -20.40
C PRO A 192 0.38 -7.01 -20.70
N GLN A 193 -0.76 -6.37 -20.92
CA GLN A 193 -2.01 -7.01 -21.31
C GLN A 193 -2.57 -6.29 -22.53
N GLU A 194 -3.34 -6.98 -23.35
CA GLU A 194 -3.99 -6.41 -24.54
C GLU A 194 -5.06 -5.37 -24.17
N THR A 195 -5.64 -5.49 -22.97
CA THR A 195 -6.58 -4.51 -22.40
C THR A 195 -5.91 -3.72 -21.29
N ALA A 196 -5.96 -2.44 -21.39
CA ALA A 196 -4.88 -1.54 -21.00
C ALA A 196 -4.97 -0.96 -19.58
N TRP A 197 -5.55 -1.62 -18.60
CA TRP A 197 -5.37 -1.19 -17.20
C TRP A 197 -3.95 -1.52 -16.72
N LYS A 198 -3.08 -0.53 -16.74
CA LYS A 198 -1.72 -0.66 -16.23
C LYS A 198 -1.61 0.04 -14.88
N THR A 199 -0.99 -0.64 -13.93
CA THR A 199 -0.60 -0.05 -12.64
C THR A 199 0.91 -0.10 -12.51
N GLU A 200 1.52 1.04 -12.20
CA GLU A 200 2.94 1.19 -11.95
C GLU A 200 3.14 1.77 -10.55
N ILE A 201 4.02 1.18 -9.75
CA ILE A 201 4.23 1.55 -8.35
C ILE A 201 5.74 1.68 -8.11
N TRP A 202 6.16 2.80 -7.54
CA TRP A 202 7.52 3.02 -7.05
C TRP A 202 7.49 3.01 -5.53
N LEU A 203 8.24 2.08 -4.95
CA LEU A 203 8.35 1.89 -3.51
C LEU A 203 9.69 2.46 -3.03
N SER A 204 9.68 3.48 -2.18
CA SER A 204 10.90 4.01 -1.56
C SER A 204 11.53 2.96 -0.64
N THR A 205 12.73 2.52 -0.98
CA THR A 205 13.46 1.50 -0.20
C THR A 205 13.94 2.04 1.13
N GLU A 206 14.29 3.30 1.20
CA GLU A 206 14.74 4.01 2.42
C GLU A 206 13.59 4.16 3.43
N ASN A 207 12.36 4.31 2.93
CA ASN A 207 11.16 4.42 3.75
C ASN A 207 10.46 3.05 3.94
N GLY A 208 11.20 1.95 3.82
CA GLY A 208 10.69 0.58 4.06
C GLY A 208 9.65 0.15 3.04
N ASN A 209 9.92 0.31 1.76
CA ASN A 209 9.02 -0.02 0.65
C ASN A 209 7.68 0.75 0.69
N PHE A 210 7.70 2.01 1.18
CA PHE A 210 6.51 2.86 1.16
C PHE A 210 6.27 3.42 -0.25
N PRO A 211 5.02 3.41 -0.78
CA PRO A 211 4.74 3.93 -2.12
C PRO A 211 5.02 5.43 -2.21
N CYS A 212 5.93 5.84 -3.08
CA CYS A 212 6.25 7.24 -3.33
C CYS A 212 5.69 7.77 -4.66
N LYS A 213 5.36 6.86 -5.60
CA LYS A 213 4.63 7.20 -6.82
C LYS A 213 3.78 6.02 -7.27
N ILE A 214 2.57 6.30 -7.73
CA ILE A 214 1.67 5.32 -8.35
C ILE A 214 1.14 5.95 -9.63
N VAL A 215 1.19 5.20 -10.73
CA VAL A 215 0.58 5.59 -12.01
C VAL A 215 -0.45 4.55 -12.40
N LEU A 216 -1.66 5.00 -12.61
CA LEU A 216 -2.76 4.20 -13.16
C LEU A 216 -2.99 4.67 -14.59
N THR A 217 -2.87 3.76 -15.55
CA THR A 217 -3.21 4.02 -16.95
C THR A 217 -4.52 3.31 -17.26
N GLU A 218 -5.49 4.05 -17.77
CA GLU A 218 -6.80 3.54 -18.19
C GLU A 218 -6.75 3.01 -19.63
N ASP A 219 -7.79 2.29 -20.06
CA ASP A 219 -7.88 1.68 -21.39
C ASP A 219 -7.79 2.71 -22.55
N ASN A 220 -8.20 3.95 -22.31
CA ASN A 220 -8.09 5.05 -23.26
C ASN A 220 -6.70 5.72 -23.29
N GLY A 221 -5.74 5.23 -22.48
CA GLY A 221 -4.41 5.78 -22.31
C GLY A 221 -4.32 6.97 -21.34
N ASP A 222 -5.41 7.41 -20.74
CA ASP A 222 -5.38 8.47 -19.74
C ASP A 222 -4.66 7.96 -18.48
N GLN A 223 -3.81 8.83 -17.91
CA GLN A 223 -3.01 8.50 -16.74
C GLN A 223 -3.45 9.33 -15.54
N LEU A 224 -3.60 8.65 -14.43
CA LEU A 224 -3.70 9.26 -13.11
C LEU A 224 -2.40 8.99 -12.36
N THR A 225 -1.68 10.05 -12.02
CA THR A 225 -0.41 9.98 -11.30
C THR A 225 -0.59 10.48 -9.88
N GLN A 226 -0.26 9.63 -8.90
CA GLN A 226 -0.19 9.97 -7.48
C GLN A 226 1.28 10.06 -7.08
N VAL A 227 1.71 11.18 -6.49
CA VAL A 227 3.10 11.42 -6.08
C VAL A 227 3.14 11.86 -4.62
N LEU A 228 4.03 11.26 -3.84
CA LEU A 228 4.24 11.58 -2.43
C LEU A 228 4.87 12.96 -2.27
N THR A 229 4.23 13.83 -1.47
CA THR A 229 4.67 15.21 -1.22
C THR A 229 5.13 15.44 0.22
N ALA A 230 4.66 14.62 1.16
CA ALA A 230 5.10 14.64 2.56
C ALA A 230 5.00 13.26 3.18
N LEU A 231 5.93 12.92 4.06
CA LEU A 231 5.93 11.65 4.82
C LEU A 231 6.51 11.88 6.22
N SER A 232 5.78 11.40 7.22
CA SER A 232 6.23 11.33 8.62
C SER A 232 5.98 9.94 9.16
N ILE A 233 7.01 9.31 9.74
CA ILE A 233 6.94 7.95 10.30
C ILE A 233 7.41 8.04 11.76
N THR A 234 6.54 7.68 12.71
CA THR A 234 6.83 7.59 14.14
C THR A 234 6.88 6.12 14.56
N GLN A 235 7.94 5.75 15.30
CA GLN A 235 8.15 4.40 15.87
C GLN A 235 7.32 4.20 17.12
#